data_dc26ffc8a7f5e8cfd721efea229a5620
#
_entry.id   dc26ffc8a7f5e8cfd721efea229a5620
#
_cell.length_a   1.000
_cell.length_b   1.000
_cell.length_c   1.000
_cell.angle_alpha   90.00
_cell.angle_beta   90.00
_cell.angle_gamma   90.00
#
_symmetry.space_group_name_H-M   'P 1'
#
loop_
_entity.id
_entity.type
_entity.pdbx_description
1 polymer ?
#
loop_
_entity_poly.entity_id
_entity_poly.type
_entity_poly.pdbx_seq_one_letter_code
_entity_poly.pdbx_strand_id
1 'polypeptide(L)'
;VMFSHVQSVFLKPDFTSIDIVGFFGSGIPAGINIPNYDDVRQNQGFKNVSLGNIINARRSATEKIDFVCEEDQSLMHRGNEAFSVQVGLHELLGHGSGALFTEGAIPEGAMNPFTQEAIQHGYKEGETWSSVFNALANTYEECRAECVGLYLCRCV
;
A
#
# COMPACT_ATOMS: atom_id res chain seq x y z
N VAL A 1 -3.70 20.28 -9.83
CA VAL A 1 -3.33 20.09 -11.24
C VAL A 1 -2.50 18.82 -11.43
N MET A 2 -1.97 18.23 -10.38
CA MET A 2 -1.10 17.05 -10.42
C MET A 2 -1.86 15.69 -10.57
N PHE A 3 -3.18 15.70 -10.45
CA PHE A 3 -4.00 14.47 -10.42
C PHE A 3 -4.70 14.10 -11.74
N SER A 4 -4.72 14.97 -12.73
CA SER A 4 -5.51 14.73 -13.95
C SER A 4 -4.90 13.70 -14.92
N HIS A 5 -3.58 13.50 -14.89
CA HIS A 5 -2.91 12.51 -15.75
C HIS A 5 -2.84 11.11 -15.11
N VAL A 6 -2.99 11.03 -13.78
CA VAL A 6 -2.97 9.76 -13.03
C VAL A 6 -4.31 9.03 -13.11
N GLN A 7 -5.40 9.76 -13.34
CA GLN A 7 -6.76 9.17 -13.35
C GLN A 7 -7.03 8.18 -14.50
N SER A 8 -6.30 8.26 -15.62
CA SER A 8 -6.52 7.36 -16.76
C SER A 8 -5.91 5.97 -16.57
N VAL A 9 -5.01 5.81 -15.61
CA VAL A 9 -4.29 4.55 -15.33
C VAL A 9 -4.69 3.95 -13.97
N PHE A 10 -5.46 4.69 -13.16
CA PHE A 10 -5.88 4.27 -11.84
C PHE A 10 -7.19 3.49 -11.93
N LEU A 11 -7.08 2.18 -11.92
CA LEU A 11 -8.25 1.33 -11.69
C LEU A 11 -8.68 1.53 -10.23
N LYS A 12 -9.94 1.96 -10.03
CA LYS A 12 -10.47 2.21 -8.69
C LYS A 12 -10.27 0.97 -7.82
N PRO A 13 -9.52 1.04 -6.73
CA PRO A 13 -9.31 -0.10 -5.86
C PRO A 13 -10.63 -0.55 -5.24
N ASP A 14 -10.87 -1.84 -5.26
CA ASP A 14 -11.96 -2.47 -4.51
C ASP A 14 -11.46 -2.72 -3.08
N PHE A 15 -12.20 -2.22 -2.09
CA PHE A 15 -11.88 -2.39 -0.68
C PHE A 15 -13.04 -3.07 0.04
N THR A 16 -12.74 -4.19 0.69
CA THR A 16 -13.73 -4.97 1.43
C THR A 16 -13.19 -5.29 2.82
N SER A 17 -13.97 -5.03 3.86
CA SER A 17 -13.67 -5.52 5.20
C SER A 17 -14.37 -6.86 5.40
N ILE A 18 -13.62 -7.86 5.83
CA ILE A 18 -14.14 -9.20 6.15
C ILE A 18 -13.65 -9.65 7.52
N ASP A 19 -14.36 -10.59 8.11
CA ASP A 19 -13.93 -11.30 9.31
C ASP A 19 -13.46 -12.70 8.93
N ILE A 20 -12.29 -13.09 9.43
CA ILE A 20 -11.75 -14.44 9.20
C ILE A 20 -12.10 -15.35 10.36
N VAL A 21 -12.42 -16.61 10.03
CA VAL A 21 -12.71 -17.67 11.01
C VAL A 21 -11.44 -18.44 11.39
N GLY A 22 -10.47 -18.49 10.48
CA GLY A 22 -9.20 -19.16 10.71
C GLY A 22 -8.15 -18.72 9.70
N PHE A 23 -6.90 -18.79 10.09
CA PHE A 23 -5.75 -18.48 9.26
C PHE A 23 -4.64 -19.50 9.52
N PHE A 24 -4.13 -20.11 8.47
CA PHE A 24 -3.08 -21.12 8.54
C PHE A 24 -1.75 -20.48 8.12
N GLY A 25 -1.02 -19.96 9.11
CA GLY A 25 0.25 -19.29 8.87
C GLY A 25 0.96 -18.93 10.17
N SER A 26 2.18 -18.44 10.08
CA SER A 26 3.00 -18.02 11.22
C SER A 26 2.57 -16.69 11.85
N GLY A 27 1.69 -15.95 11.19
CA GLY A 27 1.14 -14.67 11.66
C GLY A 27 -0.11 -14.31 10.88
N ILE A 28 -0.99 -13.55 11.51
CA ILE A 28 -2.23 -13.08 10.86
C ILE A 28 -2.02 -11.64 10.40
N PRO A 29 -2.09 -11.35 9.08
CA PRO A 29 -2.01 -9.98 8.59
C PRO A 29 -3.23 -9.17 9.01
N ALA A 30 -3.13 -7.85 9.00
CA ALA A 30 -4.25 -6.94 9.22
C ALA A 30 -5.01 -6.63 7.92
N GLY A 31 -4.32 -6.69 6.80
CA GLY A 31 -4.85 -6.50 5.47
C GLY A 31 -4.21 -7.43 4.45
N ILE A 32 -4.81 -7.52 3.27
CA ILE A 32 -4.31 -8.33 2.16
C ILE A 32 -4.64 -7.60 0.85
N ASN A 33 -3.63 -7.45 -0.01
CA ASN A 33 -3.80 -7.00 -1.39
C ASN A 33 -3.75 -8.21 -2.33
N ILE A 34 -4.73 -8.41 -3.18
CA ILE A 34 -4.85 -9.60 -4.04
C ILE A 34 -5.27 -9.21 -5.47
N PRO A 35 -4.54 -9.61 -6.48
CA PRO A 35 -3.21 -10.23 -6.47
C PRO A 35 -2.11 -9.17 -6.28
N ASN A 36 -0.98 -9.56 -5.70
CA ASN A 36 0.17 -8.69 -5.50
C ASN A 36 1.20 -8.87 -6.64
N TYR A 37 0.71 -8.91 -7.87
CA TYR A 37 1.50 -8.95 -9.10
C TYR A 37 1.20 -7.71 -9.93
N ASP A 38 2.22 -6.90 -10.20
CA ASP A 38 2.06 -5.59 -10.82
C ASP A 38 1.38 -5.65 -12.19
N ASP A 39 1.78 -6.58 -13.03
CA ASP A 39 1.21 -6.79 -14.37
C ASP A 39 -0.28 -7.14 -14.31
N VAL A 40 -0.70 -7.93 -13.33
CA VAL A 40 -2.11 -8.27 -13.13
C VAL A 40 -2.87 -7.09 -12.54
N ARG A 41 -2.31 -6.40 -11.55
CA ARG A 41 -2.93 -5.22 -10.94
C ARG A 41 -3.21 -4.13 -11.97
N GLN A 42 -2.27 -3.86 -12.86
CA GLN A 42 -2.39 -2.81 -13.87
C GLN A 42 -3.38 -3.16 -14.99
N ASN A 43 -3.50 -4.42 -15.35
CA ASN A 43 -4.32 -4.85 -16.48
C ASN A 43 -5.71 -5.39 -16.09
N GLN A 44 -5.83 -5.98 -14.91
CA GLN A 44 -7.06 -6.66 -14.47
C GLN A 44 -7.63 -6.09 -13.18
N GLY A 45 -6.89 -5.23 -12.49
CA GLY A 45 -7.26 -4.67 -11.20
C GLY A 45 -6.84 -5.56 -10.02
N PHE A 46 -7.18 -5.11 -8.84
CA PHE A 46 -6.81 -5.76 -7.58
C PHE A 46 -7.87 -5.51 -6.52
N LYS A 47 -7.90 -6.37 -5.51
CA LYS A 47 -8.77 -6.25 -4.35
C LYS A 47 -7.94 -6.00 -3.10
N ASN A 48 -8.41 -5.05 -2.30
CA ASN A 48 -7.87 -4.80 -0.98
C ASN A 48 -8.85 -5.34 0.05
N VAL A 49 -8.36 -6.14 0.96
CA VAL A 49 -9.15 -6.75 2.02
C VAL A 49 -8.57 -6.35 3.35
N SER A 50 -9.37 -5.75 4.22
CA SER A 50 -9.01 -5.60 5.63
C SER A 50 -9.63 -6.71 6.46
N LEU A 51 -8.90 -7.20 7.46
CA LEU A 51 -9.39 -8.23 8.38
C LEU A 51 -9.95 -7.56 9.64
N GLY A 52 -11.25 -7.26 9.59
CA GLY A 52 -11.93 -6.43 10.60
C GLY A 52 -11.83 -6.97 12.01
N ASN A 53 -12.04 -8.27 12.20
CA ASN A 53 -11.93 -8.90 13.52
C ASN A 53 -10.50 -8.90 14.07
N ILE A 54 -9.48 -8.97 13.22
CA ILE A 54 -8.07 -8.89 13.64
C ILE A 54 -7.73 -7.47 14.09
N ILE A 55 -8.14 -6.46 13.33
CA ILE A 55 -7.96 -5.06 13.69
C ILE A 55 -8.68 -4.73 14.99
N ASN A 56 -9.93 -5.21 15.15
CA ASN A 56 -10.72 -4.98 16.34
C ASN A 56 -10.17 -5.71 17.59
N ALA A 57 -9.62 -6.91 17.42
CA ALA A 57 -8.99 -7.63 18.53
C ALA A 57 -7.78 -6.85 19.08
N ARG A 58 -7.01 -6.19 18.22
CA ARG A 58 -5.92 -5.29 18.65
C ARG A 58 -6.44 -4.05 19.38
N ARG A 59 -7.61 -3.52 18.98
CA ARG A 59 -8.24 -2.35 19.62
C ARG A 59 -8.74 -2.63 21.05
N SER A 60 -9.17 -3.84 21.32
CA SER A 60 -9.70 -4.21 22.64
C SER A 60 -8.61 -4.49 23.68
N ALA A 61 -7.35 -4.49 23.30
CA ALA A 61 -6.23 -4.63 24.24
C ALA A 61 -6.11 -3.36 25.11
N THR A 62 -6.66 -3.43 26.32
CA THR A 62 -6.55 -2.37 27.34
C THR A 62 -5.32 -2.56 28.23
N GLU A 63 -4.39 -3.41 27.80
CA GLU A 63 -3.19 -3.73 28.56
C GLU A 63 -2.28 -2.50 28.67
N LYS A 64 -1.76 -2.27 29.87
CA LYS A 64 -0.75 -1.25 30.11
C LYS A 64 0.51 -1.59 29.33
N ILE A 65 1.01 -0.63 28.60
CA ILE A 65 2.25 -0.77 27.83
C ILE A 65 3.41 -0.42 28.77
N ASP A 66 4.17 -1.41 29.19
CA ASP A 66 5.16 -1.29 30.27
C ASP A 66 6.33 -0.34 29.95
N PHE A 67 6.63 -0.11 28.68
CA PHE A 67 7.71 0.80 28.25
C PHE A 67 7.25 2.24 27.99
N VAL A 68 5.98 2.56 28.24
CA VAL A 68 5.39 3.88 28.02
C VAL A 68 4.99 4.48 29.37
N CYS A 69 5.34 5.74 29.61
CA CYS A 69 4.93 6.45 30.82
C CYS A 69 3.41 6.59 30.91
N GLU A 70 2.90 6.80 32.11
CA GLU A 70 1.46 6.79 32.37
C GLU A 70 0.70 7.90 31.64
N GLU A 71 1.34 9.04 31.44
CA GLU A 71 0.79 10.19 30.73
C GLU A 71 0.59 9.89 29.23
N ASP A 72 1.45 9.06 28.63
CA ASP A 72 1.41 8.71 27.21
C ASP A 72 0.58 7.44 26.92
N GLN A 73 0.09 6.71 27.91
CA GLN A 73 -0.73 5.51 27.70
C GLN A 73 -1.97 5.82 26.84
N SER A 74 -2.62 6.95 27.06
CA SER A 74 -3.79 7.36 26.28
C SER A 74 -3.46 7.64 24.81
N LEU A 75 -2.26 8.13 24.53
CA LEU A 75 -1.76 8.37 23.18
C LEU A 75 -1.53 7.04 22.44
N MET A 76 -0.94 6.07 23.13
CA MET A 76 -0.71 4.74 22.57
C MET A 76 -2.01 3.99 22.26
N HIS A 77 -3.07 4.18 23.08
CA HIS A 77 -4.38 3.61 22.77
C HIS A 77 -4.98 4.19 21.47
N ARG A 78 -4.74 5.47 21.18
CA ARG A 78 -5.11 6.06 19.88
C ARG A 78 -4.29 5.50 18.71
N GLY A 79 -3.13 4.94 18.97
CA GLY A 79 -2.31 4.24 17.96
C GLY A 79 -3.07 3.14 17.24
N ASN A 80 -4.02 2.46 17.89
CA ASN A 80 -4.86 1.46 17.26
C ASN A 80 -5.84 2.06 16.21
N GLU A 81 -6.33 3.27 16.45
CA GLU A 81 -7.17 3.98 15.47
C GLU A 81 -6.32 4.47 14.30
N ALA A 82 -5.17 5.08 14.60
CA ALA A 82 -4.21 5.53 13.60
C ALA A 82 -3.72 4.36 12.73
N PHE A 83 -3.45 3.20 13.32
CA PHE A 83 -3.05 2.00 12.61
C PHE A 83 -4.10 1.54 11.60
N SER A 84 -5.38 1.66 11.92
CA SER A 84 -6.45 1.30 10.97
C SER A 84 -6.46 2.21 9.76
N VAL A 85 -6.21 3.50 9.94
CA VAL A 85 -6.08 4.48 8.86
C VAL A 85 -4.84 4.16 8.02
N GLN A 86 -3.71 3.91 8.68
CA GLN A 86 -2.46 3.55 8.01
C GLN A 86 -2.61 2.30 7.15
N VAL A 87 -3.20 1.22 7.68
CA VAL A 87 -3.47 0.00 6.92
C VAL A 87 -4.35 0.29 5.70
N GLY A 88 -5.42 1.06 5.89
CA GLY A 88 -6.28 1.46 4.78
C GLY A 88 -5.52 2.21 3.69
N LEU A 89 -4.68 3.15 4.05
CA LEU A 89 -3.87 3.93 3.11
C LEU A 89 -2.77 3.09 2.46
N HIS A 90 -2.14 2.18 3.21
CA HIS A 90 -1.15 1.23 2.70
C HIS A 90 -1.75 0.33 1.62
N GLU A 91 -2.88 -0.32 1.91
CA GLU A 91 -3.52 -1.25 0.99
C GLU A 91 -4.14 -0.52 -0.22
N LEU A 92 -4.93 0.53 0.02
CA LEU A 92 -5.68 1.21 -1.03
C LEU A 92 -4.80 2.06 -1.95
N LEU A 93 -3.92 2.86 -1.37
CA LEU A 93 -3.14 3.87 -2.08
C LEU A 93 -1.66 3.52 -2.14
N GLY A 94 -1.15 2.80 -1.15
CA GLY A 94 0.20 2.27 -1.17
C GLY A 94 0.37 1.30 -2.33
N HIS A 95 -0.22 0.13 -2.24
CA HIS A 95 -0.19 -0.85 -3.33
C HIS A 95 -0.93 -0.38 -4.58
N GLY A 96 -1.97 0.42 -4.42
CA GLY A 96 -2.78 0.91 -5.53
C GLY A 96 -2.15 2.05 -6.34
N SER A 97 -1.09 2.68 -5.86
CA SER A 97 -0.44 3.80 -6.54
C SER A 97 0.79 3.37 -7.32
N GLY A 98 1.19 4.24 -8.23
CA GLY A 98 2.36 4.05 -9.08
C GLY A 98 2.03 3.32 -10.38
N ALA A 99 2.55 3.85 -11.47
CA ALA A 99 2.48 3.23 -12.78
C ALA A 99 3.89 2.82 -13.20
N LEU A 100 4.05 1.59 -13.66
CA LEU A 100 5.28 1.14 -14.30
C LEU A 100 5.20 1.46 -15.78
N PHE A 101 6.18 2.19 -16.30
CA PHE A 101 6.27 2.50 -17.72
C PHE A 101 7.14 1.48 -18.44
N THR A 102 6.68 1.04 -19.59
CA THR A 102 7.49 0.24 -20.50
C THR A 102 8.19 1.16 -21.52
N GLU A 103 9.43 0.87 -21.88
CA GLU A 103 10.13 1.58 -22.97
C GLU A 103 9.26 1.58 -24.24
N GLY A 104 9.09 2.75 -24.83
CA GLY A 104 8.22 2.93 -26.00
C GLY A 104 6.73 3.18 -25.68
N ALA A 105 6.30 3.00 -24.43
CA ALA A 105 4.94 3.29 -23.96
C ALA A 105 4.89 4.35 -22.84
N ILE A 106 5.97 5.10 -22.68
CA ILE A 106 6.01 6.23 -21.73
C ILE A 106 5.11 7.33 -22.30
N PRO A 107 4.12 7.82 -21.52
CA PRO A 107 3.23 8.88 -21.97
C PRO A 107 4.00 10.15 -22.35
N GLU A 108 3.60 10.81 -23.42
CA GLU A 108 4.17 12.10 -23.80
C GLU A 108 4.00 13.11 -22.66
N GLY A 109 5.07 13.79 -22.28
CA GLY A 109 5.08 14.74 -21.20
C GLY A 109 5.14 14.12 -19.78
N ALA A 110 5.38 12.81 -19.67
CA ALA A 110 5.63 12.19 -18.38
C ALA A 110 6.89 12.77 -17.72
N MET A 111 6.73 13.35 -16.54
CA MET A 111 7.78 14.03 -15.80
C MET A 111 8.02 13.35 -14.46
N ASN A 112 9.27 13.27 -14.07
CA ASN A 112 9.62 12.90 -12.70
C ASN A 112 9.17 14.03 -11.75
N PRO A 113 8.29 13.76 -10.78
CA PRO A 113 7.72 14.80 -9.93
C PRO A 113 8.76 15.48 -9.01
N PHE A 114 9.89 14.85 -8.78
CA PHE A 114 10.94 15.38 -7.89
C PHE A 114 11.99 16.18 -8.67
N THR A 115 12.50 15.63 -9.77
CA THR A 115 13.54 16.30 -10.57
C THR A 115 12.98 17.24 -11.63
N GLN A 116 11.68 17.14 -11.94
CA GLN A 116 11.01 17.86 -13.04
C GLN A 116 11.64 17.59 -14.42
N GLU A 117 12.35 16.48 -14.54
CA GLU A 117 12.92 16.02 -15.80
C GLU A 117 11.97 15.04 -16.50
N ALA A 118 12.02 14.99 -17.80
CA ALA A 118 11.25 14.03 -18.59
C ALA A 118 11.68 12.60 -18.25
N ILE A 119 10.71 11.70 -18.08
CA ILE A 119 10.98 10.27 -17.88
C ILE A 119 11.39 9.68 -19.22
N GLN A 120 12.62 9.20 -19.31
CA GLN A 120 13.23 8.68 -20.54
C GLN A 120 13.35 7.16 -20.56
N HIS A 121 13.28 6.52 -19.39
CA HIS A 121 13.53 5.08 -19.22
C HIS A 121 12.36 4.43 -18.53
N GLY A 122 12.07 3.20 -18.94
CA GLY A 122 11.07 2.33 -18.35
C GLY A 122 11.55 0.88 -18.38
N TYR A 123 10.67 -0.03 -18.09
CA TYR A 123 10.91 -1.46 -18.21
C TYR A 123 11.02 -1.84 -19.70
N LYS A 124 11.93 -2.74 -20.02
CA LYS A 124 12.01 -3.30 -21.37
C LYS A 124 10.82 -4.22 -21.63
N GLU A 125 10.57 -4.50 -22.89
CA GLU A 125 9.53 -5.46 -23.27
C GLU A 125 9.76 -6.82 -22.60
N GLY A 126 8.73 -7.32 -21.89
CA GLY A 126 8.80 -8.57 -21.12
C GLY A 126 9.42 -8.47 -19.73
N GLU A 127 9.98 -7.31 -19.36
CA GLU A 127 10.39 -7.08 -17.96
C GLU A 127 9.18 -6.77 -17.09
N THR A 128 9.23 -7.26 -15.87
CA THR A 128 8.26 -6.96 -14.81
C THR A 128 9.01 -6.49 -13.56
N TRP A 129 8.28 -5.88 -12.62
CA TRP A 129 8.84 -5.57 -11.30
C TRP A 129 9.56 -6.77 -10.68
N SER A 130 8.92 -7.93 -10.70
CA SER A 130 9.48 -9.15 -10.14
C SER A 130 10.72 -9.65 -10.89
N SER A 131 10.77 -9.51 -12.22
CA SER A 131 11.93 -9.93 -12.99
C SER A 131 13.14 -9.04 -12.78
N VAL A 132 12.92 -7.74 -12.53
CA VAL A 132 14.01 -6.77 -12.29
C VAL A 132 14.53 -6.85 -10.86
N PHE A 133 13.64 -6.90 -9.87
CA PHE A 133 14.04 -6.87 -8.45
C PHE A 133 14.23 -8.26 -7.83
N ASN A 134 13.82 -9.33 -8.51
CA ASN A 134 14.02 -10.72 -8.07
C ASN A 134 13.62 -10.94 -6.60
N ALA A 135 14.56 -11.42 -5.77
CA ALA A 135 14.33 -11.70 -4.35
C ALA A 135 13.92 -10.47 -3.52
N LEU A 136 14.22 -9.27 -4.00
CA LEU A 136 13.87 -8.02 -3.33
C LEU A 136 12.49 -7.46 -3.75
N ALA A 137 11.88 -8.02 -4.79
CA ALA A 137 10.67 -7.47 -5.38
C ALA A 137 9.55 -7.26 -4.37
N ASN A 138 9.25 -8.27 -3.56
CA ASN A 138 8.18 -8.21 -2.58
C ASN A 138 8.50 -7.23 -1.44
N THR A 139 9.70 -7.32 -0.87
CA THR A 139 10.12 -6.42 0.21
C THR A 139 10.15 -4.95 -0.23
N TYR A 140 10.55 -4.70 -1.47
CA TYR A 140 10.58 -3.36 -2.01
C TYR A 140 9.18 -2.81 -2.27
N GLU A 141 8.25 -3.64 -2.75
CA GLU A 141 6.85 -3.26 -2.92
C GLU A 141 6.19 -2.91 -1.58
N GLU A 142 6.39 -3.71 -0.55
CA GLU A 142 5.91 -3.44 0.80
C GLU A 142 6.48 -2.12 1.35
N CYS A 143 7.78 -1.91 1.19
CA CYS A 143 8.43 -0.66 1.59
C CYS A 143 7.85 0.55 0.86
N ARG A 144 7.60 0.43 -0.44
CA ARG A 144 6.98 1.47 -1.26
C ARG A 144 5.56 1.78 -0.78
N ALA A 145 4.75 0.75 -0.57
CA ALA A 145 3.37 0.89 -0.10
C ALA A 145 3.31 1.55 1.27
N GLU A 146 4.19 1.15 2.18
CA GLU A 146 4.30 1.73 3.52
C GLU A 146 4.71 3.21 3.47
N CYS A 147 5.70 3.57 2.66
CA CYS A 147 6.11 4.97 2.49
C CYS A 147 4.97 5.85 1.98
N VAL A 148 4.17 5.35 1.02
CA VAL A 148 2.99 6.06 0.52
C VAL A 148 1.94 6.19 1.61
N GLY A 149 1.63 5.12 2.32
CA GLY A 149 0.67 5.10 3.43
C GLY A 149 1.03 6.13 4.50
N LEU A 150 2.26 6.11 4.99
CA LEU A 150 2.77 7.05 5.99
C LEU A 150 2.76 8.51 5.51
N TYR A 151 3.14 8.75 4.24
CA TYR A 151 3.09 10.08 3.67
C TYR A 151 1.65 10.62 3.65
N LEU A 152 0.69 9.79 3.26
CA LEU A 152 -0.72 10.19 3.17
C LEU A 152 -1.39 10.35 4.55
N CYS A 153 -0.93 9.66 5.58
CA CYS A 153 -1.40 9.89 6.96
C CYS A 153 -1.25 11.35 7.44
N ARG A 154 -0.40 12.13 6.79
CA ARG A 154 -0.25 13.56 7.08
C ARG A 154 -1.33 14.44 6.45
N CYS A 155 -2.12 13.88 5.55
CA CYS A 155 -3.12 14.59 4.75
C CYS A 155 -4.56 14.33 5.23
N VAL A 156 -4.72 13.50 6.28
CA VAL A 156 -6.01 13.09 6.86
C VAL A 156 -6.32 13.87 8.12
#